data_d9d74a98f9805319aa72e4636c928b66
#
_entry.id   d9d74a98f9805319aa72e4636c928b66
#
_cell.length_a   1.000
_cell.length_b   1.000
_cell.length_c   1.000
_cell.angle_alpha   90.00
_cell.angle_beta   90.00
_cell.angle_gamma   90.00
#
_symmetry.space_group_name_H-M   'P 1'
#
loop_
_entity.id
_entity.type
_entity.pdbx_description
1 polymer ?
#
loop_
_entity_poly.entity_id
_entity_poly.type
_entity_poly.pdbx_seq_one_letter_code
_entity_poly.pdbx_strand_id
1 'polypeptide(L)'
;LALRSGAQVVIDIGDKKDNMAADLDALQRQIGIPVIFIEADLPHMAAAFRTLGSILEGKAERGEELAAFVEQTVSMAEENAAKIQDSERLSVLYTSGSSGLNTNAKGSTQAQVLDLMGLENAAVVEDVSNKGGGNPINLEQLYRFDPDVILFAAGSIYAAAADDAAWQPLRAIEEGDFYEIPSMPYNWLSNPPSLNMLLGIWWLGNLLYPQYYDYDMVEKTQEIFQLFWDYDLSGEEARQMLANSTLKDTP
;
A
#
# COMPACT_ATOMS: atom_id res chain seq x y z
N LEU A 1 18.50 -10.14 -21.16
CA LEU A 1 17.11 -10.08 -21.59
C LEU A 1 16.87 -8.82 -22.44
N ALA A 2 17.13 -7.61 -21.98
CA ALA A 2 16.88 -6.35 -22.70
C ALA A 2 17.43 -6.34 -24.15
N LEU A 3 18.67 -6.74 -24.36
CA LEU A 3 19.29 -6.81 -25.69
C LEU A 3 18.65 -7.81 -26.66
N ARG A 4 17.92 -8.81 -26.14
CA ARG A 4 17.24 -9.84 -26.94
C ARG A 4 15.76 -9.52 -27.20
N SER A 5 15.20 -8.57 -26.47
CA SER A 5 13.77 -8.21 -26.57
C SER A 5 13.48 -7.26 -27.74
N GLY A 6 14.52 -6.64 -28.35
CA GLY A 6 14.34 -5.58 -29.33
C GLY A 6 13.88 -4.24 -28.71
N ALA A 7 14.00 -4.10 -27.38
CA ALA A 7 13.63 -2.88 -26.68
C ALA A 7 14.45 -1.69 -27.18
N GLN A 8 13.79 -0.57 -27.40
CA GLN A 8 14.41 0.70 -27.83
C GLN A 8 14.71 1.62 -26.65
N VAL A 9 14.05 1.41 -25.51
CA VAL A 9 14.19 2.14 -24.26
C VAL A 9 13.90 1.18 -23.09
N VAL A 10 14.56 1.41 -21.97
CA VAL A 10 14.22 0.82 -20.68
C VAL A 10 13.61 1.92 -19.82
N ILE A 11 12.44 1.68 -19.25
CA ILE A 11 11.79 2.58 -18.32
C ILE A 11 11.80 1.89 -16.95
N ASP A 12 12.47 2.50 -15.99
CA ASP A 12 12.46 2.09 -14.59
C ASP A 12 11.50 3.01 -13.83
N ILE A 13 10.53 2.43 -13.11
CA ILE A 13 9.47 3.17 -12.45
C ILE A 13 9.42 2.75 -11.00
N GLY A 14 9.43 3.71 -10.09
CA GLY A 14 9.34 3.41 -8.65
C GLY A 14 9.89 4.52 -7.76
N ASP A 15 10.27 4.12 -6.54
CA ASP A 15 10.85 5.03 -5.56
C ASP A 15 12.28 5.38 -5.92
N LYS A 16 12.62 6.65 -5.74
CA LYS A 16 14.00 7.10 -5.89
C LYS A 16 14.88 6.53 -4.78
N LYS A 17 16.00 5.93 -5.18
CA LYS A 17 16.99 5.30 -4.27
C LYS A 17 18.33 6.01 -4.35
N ASP A 18 19.12 5.90 -3.28
CA ASP A 18 20.49 6.34 -3.30
C ASP A 18 21.28 5.65 -4.42
N ASN A 19 22.16 6.39 -5.09
CA ASN A 19 22.97 5.93 -6.22
C ASN A 19 22.21 5.51 -7.49
N MET A 20 20.87 5.60 -7.55
CA MET A 20 20.07 5.16 -8.68
C MET A 20 20.54 5.76 -10.02
N ALA A 21 20.85 7.06 -10.07
CA ALA A 21 21.33 7.71 -11.30
C ALA A 21 22.62 7.04 -11.81
N ALA A 22 23.56 6.73 -10.93
CA ALA A 22 24.82 6.06 -11.30
C ALA A 22 24.60 4.62 -11.78
N ASP A 23 23.68 3.90 -11.14
CA ASP A 23 23.35 2.52 -11.49
C ASP A 23 22.63 2.46 -12.86
N LEU A 24 21.70 3.36 -13.13
CA LEU A 24 21.00 3.44 -14.40
C LEU A 24 21.91 3.92 -15.54
N ASP A 25 22.82 4.86 -15.28
CA ASP A 25 23.87 5.25 -16.23
C ASP A 25 24.83 4.09 -16.56
N ALA A 26 25.18 3.28 -15.56
CA ALA A 26 26.00 2.08 -15.78
C ALA A 26 25.24 1.05 -16.62
N LEU A 27 23.97 0.81 -16.32
CA LEU A 27 23.11 -0.07 -17.10
C LEU A 27 22.99 0.41 -18.55
N GLN A 28 22.69 1.70 -18.77
CA GLN A 28 22.57 2.31 -20.10
C GLN A 28 23.86 2.11 -20.91
N ARG A 29 25.02 2.36 -20.31
CA ARG A 29 26.31 2.12 -20.98
C ARG A 29 26.52 0.66 -21.33
N GLN A 30 26.09 -0.25 -20.48
CA GLN A 30 26.26 -1.70 -20.68
C GLN A 30 25.36 -2.25 -21.79
N ILE A 31 24.11 -1.79 -21.87
CA ILE A 31 23.12 -2.32 -22.82
C ILE A 31 23.06 -1.52 -24.12
N GLY A 32 23.57 -0.28 -24.14
CA GLY A 32 23.62 0.56 -25.34
C GLY A 32 22.27 1.12 -25.81
N ILE A 33 21.23 1.07 -24.96
CA ILE A 33 19.93 1.67 -25.20
C ILE A 33 19.57 2.65 -24.07
N PRO A 34 18.77 3.71 -24.33
CA PRO A 34 18.39 4.66 -23.30
C PRO A 34 17.71 4.01 -22.11
N VAL A 35 18.04 4.47 -20.90
CA VAL A 35 17.39 4.08 -19.65
C VAL A 35 16.80 5.34 -19.00
N ILE A 36 15.52 5.34 -18.74
CA ILE A 36 14.77 6.47 -18.17
C ILE A 36 14.25 6.05 -16.80
N PHE A 37 14.38 6.90 -15.80
CA PHE A 37 13.73 6.75 -14.50
C PHE A 37 12.51 7.67 -14.41
N ILE A 38 11.39 7.13 -13.90
CA ILE A 38 10.19 7.88 -13.58
C ILE A 38 9.89 7.63 -12.09
N GLU A 39 9.99 8.67 -11.28
CA GLU A 39 9.63 8.61 -9.87
C GLU A 39 8.11 8.43 -9.76
N ALA A 40 7.68 7.41 -9.00
CA ALA A 40 6.29 6.99 -8.91
C ALA A 40 5.91 6.49 -7.51
N ASP A 41 6.52 7.07 -6.48
CA ASP A 41 5.98 6.97 -5.11
C ASP A 41 4.62 7.68 -5.02
N LEU A 42 3.91 7.54 -3.92
CA LEU A 42 2.55 8.04 -3.81
C LEU A 42 2.41 9.54 -4.16
N PRO A 43 3.29 10.46 -3.69
CA PRO A 43 3.25 11.87 -4.07
C PRO A 43 3.52 12.16 -5.56
N HIS A 44 4.29 11.31 -6.23
CA HIS A 44 4.70 11.51 -7.63
C HIS A 44 3.88 10.69 -8.64
N MET A 45 2.99 9.82 -8.16
CA MET A 45 2.27 8.84 -8.98
C MET A 45 1.43 9.49 -10.10
N ALA A 46 0.73 10.58 -9.82
CA ALA A 46 -0.04 11.30 -10.83
C ALA A 46 0.88 11.87 -11.95
N ALA A 47 2.01 12.49 -11.56
CA ALA A 47 2.99 13.00 -12.50
C ALA A 47 3.64 11.87 -13.33
N ALA A 48 3.84 10.68 -12.72
CA ALA A 48 4.34 9.52 -13.42
C ALA A 48 3.39 9.05 -14.53
N PHE A 49 2.07 8.99 -14.27
CA PHE A 49 1.09 8.66 -15.30
C PHE A 49 1.05 9.68 -16.44
N ARG A 50 1.11 10.98 -16.14
CA ARG A 50 1.22 12.02 -17.17
C ARG A 50 2.48 11.88 -18.01
N THR A 51 3.61 11.62 -17.35
CA THR A 51 4.90 11.40 -18.03
C THR A 51 4.82 10.19 -18.96
N LEU A 52 4.32 9.04 -18.48
CA LEU A 52 4.11 7.85 -19.30
C LEU A 52 3.17 8.12 -20.47
N GLY A 53 2.05 8.80 -20.23
CA GLY A 53 1.11 9.19 -21.29
C GLY A 53 1.74 10.06 -22.36
N SER A 54 2.68 10.96 -21.99
CA SER A 54 3.35 11.87 -22.92
C SER A 54 4.41 11.18 -23.79
N ILE A 55 5.08 10.14 -23.27
CA ILE A 55 6.14 9.41 -24.02
C ILE A 55 5.61 8.22 -24.81
N LEU A 56 4.43 7.72 -24.47
CA LEU A 56 3.77 6.63 -25.20
C LEU A 56 2.80 7.19 -26.21
N GLU A 57 3.03 6.90 -27.50
CA GLU A 57 2.22 7.42 -28.60
C GLU A 57 0.71 7.11 -28.40
N GLY A 58 -0.12 8.15 -28.50
CA GLY A 58 -1.57 8.05 -28.38
C GLY A 58 -2.09 7.76 -26.97
N LYS A 59 -1.25 7.91 -25.91
CA LYS A 59 -1.63 7.59 -24.52
C LYS A 59 -1.77 8.83 -23.61
N ALA A 60 -1.68 10.04 -24.14
CA ALA A 60 -1.75 11.26 -23.34
C ALA A 60 -3.08 11.40 -22.57
N GLU A 61 -4.22 11.14 -23.21
CA GLU A 61 -5.54 11.20 -22.56
C GLU A 61 -5.67 10.14 -21.47
N ARG A 62 -5.15 8.94 -21.73
CA ARG A 62 -5.16 7.86 -20.71
C ARG A 62 -4.26 8.19 -19.53
N GLY A 63 -3.09 8.77 -19.77
CA GLY A 63 -2.19 9.24 -18.72
C GLY A 63 -2.85 10.29 -17.83
N GLU A 64 -3.60 11.23 -18.41
CA GLU A 64 -4.33 12.25 -17.66
C GLU A 64 -5.51 11.66 -16.86
N GLU A 65 -6.27 10.74 -17.44
CA GLU A 65 -7.36 10.05 -16.74
C GLU A 65 -6.87 9.33 -15.48
N LEU A 66 -5.78 8.55 -15.59
CA LEU A 66 -5.18 7.84 -14.47
C LEU A 66 -4.59 8.80 -13.43
N ALA A 67 -3.94 9.86 -13.88
CA ALA A 67 -3.39 10.91 -13.01
C ALA A 67 -4.49 11.61 -12.21
N ALA A 68 -5.61 11.96 -12.87
CA ALA A 68 -6.76 12.59 -12.21
C ALA A 68 -7.36 11.70 -11.12
N PHE A 69 -7.47 10.40 -11.36
CA PHE A 69 -7.94 9.46 -10.33
C PHE A 69 -6.99 9.39 -9.13
N VAL A 70 -5.67 9.38 -9.36
CA VAL A 70 -4.68 9.43 -8.28
C VAL A 70 -4.84 10.69 -7.45
N GLU A 71 -4.91 11.86 -8.09
CA GLU A 71 -5.07 13.14 -7.41
C GLU A 71 -6.37 13.21 -6.62
N GLN A 72 -7.48 12.73 -7.19
CA GLN A 72 -8.75 12.64 -6.48
C GLN A 72 -8.66 11.75 -5.24
N THR A 73 -8.00 10.59 -5.36
CA THR A 73 -7.84 9.65 -4.24
C THR A 73 -7.00 10.27 -3.12
N VAL A 74 -5.87 10.89 -3.47
CA VAL A 74 -4.98 11.54 -2.50
C VAL A 74 -5.68 12.71 -1.81
N SER A 75 -6.30 13.61 -2.58
CA SER A 75 -7.02 14.77 -2.03
C SER A 75 -8.16 14.34 -1.09
N MET A 76 -8.93 13.32 -1.48
CA MET A 76 -9.98 12.76 -0.63
C MET A 76 -9.40 12.23 0.70
N ALA A 77 -8.28 11.51 0.65
CA ALA A 77 -7.64 10.98 1.86
C ALA A 77 -7.16 12.11 2.78
N GLU A 78 -6.51 13.13 2.24
CA GLU A 78 -6.05 14.31 2.99
C GLU A 78 -7.22 15.08 3.62
N GLU A 79 -8.29 15.34 2.85
CA GLU A 79 -9.48 16.01 3.33
C GLU A 79 -10.20 15.24 4.45
N ASN A 80 -10.25 13.91 4.34
CA ASN A 80 -10.86 13.06 5.36
C ASN A 80 -9.95 12.96 6.59
N ALA A 81 -8.64 12.82 6.42
CA ALA A 81 -7.68 12.83 7.52
C ALA A 81 -7.77 14.13 8.36
N ALA A 82 -8.02 15.27 7.70
CA ALA A 82 -8.21 16.56 8.37
C ALA A 82 -9.49 16.65 9.21
N LYS A 83 -10.49 15.80 8.95
CA LYS A 83 -11.76 15.74 9.73
C LYS A 83 -11.64 14.89 10.98
N ILE A 84 -10.66 13.96 11.02
CA ILE A 84 -10.45 13.05 12.15
C ILE A 84 -9.85 13.83 13.31
N GLN A 85 -10.55 13.87 14.44
CA GLN A 85 -10.05 14.52 15.66
C GLN A 85 -8.93 13.69 16.28
N ASP A 86 -8.00 14.33 17.00
CA ASP A 86 -6.87 13.61 17.63
C ASP A 86 -7.31 12.48 18.56
N SER A 87 -8.48 12.62 19.20
CA SER A 87 -9.07 11.59 20.07
C SER A 87 -9.68 10.41 19.33
N GLU A 88 -9.87 10.53 18.02
CA GLU A 88 -10.46 9.51 17.14
C GLU A 88 -9.38 8.82 16.27
N ARG A 89 -8.12 9.30 16.36
CA ARG A 89 -7.02 8.73 15.60
C ARG A 89 -6.67 7.35 16.12
N LEU A 90 -6.79 6.35 15.24
CA LEU A 90 -6.43 4.98 15.57
C LEU A 90 -4.93 4.75 15.38
N SER A 91 -4.34 4.06 16.35
CA SER A 91 -2.99 3.52 16.22
C SER A 91 -3.03 2.20 15.47
N VAL A 92 -2.21 2.09 14.42
CA VAL A 92 -2.24 0.95 13.50
C VAL A 92 -0.86 0.32 13.42
N LEU A 93 -0.80 -1.00 13.51
CA LEU A 93 0.41 -1.78 13.32
C LEU A 93 0.27 -2.63 12.03
N TYR A 94 1.10 -2.33 11.02
CA TYR A 94 1.30 -3.25 9.90
C TYR A 94 2.25 -4.37 10.33
N THR A 95 1.93 -5.62 9.99
CA THR A 95 2.79 -6.78 10.27
C THR A 95 2.97 -7.67 9.06
N SER A 96 4.13 -8.28 8.94
CA SER A 96 4.47 -9.20 7.85
C SER A 96 5.45 -10.29 8.28
N GLY A 97 5.78 -11.20 7.35
CA GLY A 97 6.58 -12.38 7.65
C GLY A 97 5.77 -13.47 8.34
N SER A 98 6.24 -14.71 8.31
CA SER A 98 5.49 -15.88 8.81
C SER A 98 5.13 -15.81 10.30
N SER A 99 5.91 -15.10 11.10
CA SER A 99 5.64 -14.85 12.52
C SER A 99 4.89 -13.54 12.80
N GLY A 100 4.66 -12.70 11.78
CA GLY A 100 4.13 -11.35 11.95
C GLY A 100 5.10 -10.34 12.59
N LEU A 101 6.36 -10.70 12.80
CA LEU A 101 7.33 -9.87 13.53
C LEU A 101 8.22 -9.02 12.62
N ASN A 102 7.69 -8.61 11.45
CA ASN A 102 8.27 -7.54 10.64
C ASN A 102 7.22 -6.45 10.44
N THR A 103 7.62 -5.19 10.46
CA THR A 103 6.72 -4.04 10.36
C THR A 103 7.24 -2.96 9.42
N ASN A 104 6.33 -2.19 8.85
CA ASN A 104 6.64 -0.95 8.15
C ASN A 104 6.59 0.20 9.17
N ALA A 105 7.77 0.60 9.65
CA ALA A 105 7.87 1.61 10.70
C ALA A 105 7.44 3.01 10.22
N LYS A 106 7.04 3.85 11.17
CA LYS A 106 6.70 5.25 10.93
C LYS A 106 7.83 5.98 10.20
N GLY A 107 7.48 6.67 9.11
CA GLY A 107 8.45 7.37 8.26
C GLY A 107 9.14 6.49 7.21
N SER A 108 8.82 5.19 7.11
CA SER A 108 9.28 4.37 5.99
C SER A 108 8.48 4.66 4.72
N THR A 109 9.08 4.45 3.54
CA THR A 109 8.38 4.57 2.25
C THR A 109 7.21 3.59 2.13
N GLN A 110 7.24 2.51 2.89
CA GLN A 110 6.16 1.52 2.93
C GLN A 110 4.99 1.92 3.84
N ALA A 111 5.13 2.97 4.65
CA ALA A 111 4.08 3.46 5.55
C ALA A 111 3.28 4.65 4.96
N GLN A 112 3.55 5.08 3.74
CA GLN A 112 2.98 6.28 3.12
C GLN A 112 1.44 6.32 3.15
N VAL A 113 0.77 5.18 3.02
CA VAL A 113 -0.70 5.13 3.10
C VAL A 113 -1.19 5.48 4.50
N LEU A 114 -0.56 4.94 5.55
CA LEU A 114 -0.92 5.26 6.94
C LEU A 114 -0.69 6.74 7.25
N ASP A 115 0.45 7.28 6.81
CA ASP A 115 0.81 8.68 7.01
C ASP A 115 -0.17 9.62 6.29
N LEU A 116 -0.51 9.34 5.01
CA LEU A 116 -1.46 10.11 4.22
C LEU A 116 -2.85 10.17 4.86
N MET A 117 -3.30 9.05 5.41
CA MET A 117 -4.62 8.94 6.04
C MET A 117 -4.66 9.51 7.46
N GLY A 118 -3.54 10.04 7.97
CA GLY A 118 -3.45 10.60 9.31
C GLY A 118 -3.60 9.55 10.43
N LEU A 119 -3.33 8.28 10.12
CA LEU A 119 -3.30 7.20 11.12
C LEU A 119 -2.03 7.28 11.96
N GLU A 120 -2.11 6.86 13.21
CA GLU A 120 -0.94 6.73 14.04
C GLU A 120 -0.24 5.39 13.77
N ASN A 121 0.92 5.43 13.11
CA ASN A 121 1.72 4.21 12.95
C ASN A 121 2.35 3.85 14.29
N ALA A 122 1.91 2.73 14.90
CA ALA A 122 2.36 2.28 16.21
C ALA A 122 3.85 1.86 16.23
N ALA A 123 4.38 1.46 15.06
CA ALA A 123 5.76 1.01 14.94
C ALA A 123 6.75 2.19 14.88
N VAL A 124 7.11 2.72 16.01
CA VAL A 124 8.17 3.75 16.14
C VAL A 124 9.48 3.06 16.52
N VAL A 125 10.48 3.15 15.65
CA VAL A 125 11.80 2.55 15.82
C VAL A 125 12.91 3.58 15.59
N GLU A 126 14.11 3.32 16.12
CA GLU A 126 15.26 4.25 15.95
C GLU A 126 15.79 4.24 14.51
N ASP A 127 15.99 3.05 13.93
CA ASP A 127 16.51 2.84 12.58
C ASP A 127 15.40 2.38 11.64
N VAL A 128 14.89 3.29 10.81
CA VAL A 128 13.81 3.00 9.87
C VAL A 128 14.37 2.31 8.62
N SER A 129 13.84 1.12 8.31
CA SER A 129 14.18 0.37 7.10
C SER A 129 13.23 0.69 5.95
N ASN A 130 13.78 1.08 4.81
CA ASN A 130 13.05 1.21 3.53
C ASN A 130 13.23 -0.02 2.63
N LYS A 131 13.64 -1.16 3.19
CA LYS A 131 13.78 -2.42 2.45
C LYS A 131 12.46 -3.19 2.47
N GLY A 132 12.20 -3.99 1.43
CA GLY A 132 10.95 -4.71 1.24
C GLY A 132 10.54 -5.69 2.36
N GLY A 133 11.42 -6.00 3.32
CA GLY A 133 11.10 -6.77 4.53
C GLY A 133 10.72 -5.91 5.74
N GLY A 134 10.82 -4.58 5.63
CA GLY A 134 10.56 -3.65 6.73
C GLY A 134 11.57 -3.78 7.89
N ASN A 135 11.13 -3.47 9.08
CA ASN A 135 11.88 -3.57 10.33
C ASN A 135 11.50 -4.85 11.08
N PRO A 136 12.47 -5.71 11.46
CA PRO A 136 12.18 -6.78 12.41
C PRO A 136 11.88 -6.19 13.78
N ILE A 137 10.89 -6.76 14.46
CA ILE A 137 10.53 -6.43 15.83
C ILE A 137 10.54 -7.68 16.71
N ASN A 138 10.65 -7.49 18.01
CA ASN A 138 10.52 -8.55 18.99
C ASN A 138 9.19 -8.43 19.77
N LEU A 139 8.87 -9.44 20.58
CA LEU A 139 7.61 -9.47 21.35
C LEU A 139 7.52 -8.32 22.37
N GLU A 140 8.64 -7.88 22.96
CA GLU A 140 8.65 -6.75 23.89
C GLU A 140 8.23 -5.46 23.17
N GLN A 141 8.76 -5.22 21.96
CA GLN A 141 8.38 -4.08 21.15
C GLN A 141 6.90 -4.19 20.70
N LEU A 142 6.45 -5.38 20.28
CA LEU A 142 5.07 -5.64 19.92
C LEU A 142 4.11 -5.28 21.04
N TYR A 143 4.37 -5.76 22.26
CA TYR A 143 3.53 -5.45 23.43
C TYR A 143 3.60 -3.98 23.85
N ARG A 144 4.72 -3.31 23.63
CA ARG A 144 4.85 -1.88 23.91
C ARG A 144 4.10 -1.02 22.90
N PHE A 145 3.99 -1.48 21.66
CA PHE A 145 3.22 -0.77 20.64
C PHE A 145 1.72 -0.82 20.92
N ASP A 146 1.20 -1.95 21.36
CA ASP A 146 -0.21 -2.20 21.73
C ASP A 146 -1.21 -1.39 20.87
N PRO A 147 -1.27 -1.62 19.56
CA PRO A 147 -2.05 -0.82 18.63
C PRO A 147 -3.55 -1.03 18.82
N ASP A 148 -4.37 -0.05 18.37
CA ASP A 148 -5.82 -0.21 18.27
C ASP A 148 -6.20 -1.21 17.18
N VAL A 149 -5.43 -1.26 16.06
CA VAL A 149 -5.70 -2.13 14.93
C VAL A 149 -4.42 -2.80 14.45
N ILE A 150 -4.51 -4.09 14.10
CA ILE A 150 -3.41 -4.83 13.49
C ILE A 150 -3.78 -5.23 12.06
N LEU A 151 -2.89 -4.89 11.12
CA LEU A 151 -3.00 -5.22 9.71
C LEU A 151 -1.94 -6.26 9.33
N PHE A 152 -2.37 -7.45 9.04
CA PHE A 152 -1.50 -8.58 8.67
C PHE A 152 -1.32 -8.66 7.16
N ALA A 153 -0.09 -8.69 6.68
CA ALA A 153 0.19 -9.02 5.29
C ALA A 153 -0.23 -10.48 4.98
N ALA A 154 -0.68 -10.73 3.77
CA ALA A 154 -1.01 -12.09 3.32
C ALA A 154 0.15 -13.06 3.53
N GLY A 155 -0.16 -14.27 3.98
CA GLY A 155 0.83 -15.28 4.33
C GLY A 155 1.59 -15.04 5.65
N SER A 156 1.13 -14.08 6.44
CA SER A 156 1.57 -13.85 7.82
C SER A 156 0.81 -14.76 8.80
N ILE A 157 0.86 -14.46 10.09
CA ILE A 157 0.22 -15.26 11.16
C ILE A 157 -1.29 -15.00 11.29
N TYR A 158 -1.92 -14.18 10.43
CA TYR A 158 -3.33 -13.78 10.56
C TYR A 158 -4.28 -14.88 10.99
N ALA A 159 -4.26 -16.02 10.28
CA ALA A 159 -5.19 -17.13 10.54
C ALA A 159 -5.00 -17.81 11.91
N ALA A 160 -3.85 -17.63 12.54
CA ALA A 160 -3.52 -18.22 13.83
C ALA A 160 -3.42 -17.16 14.95
N ALA A 161 -3.47 -15.87 14.63
CA ALA A 161 -3.18 -14.79 15.59
C ALA A 161 -4.09 -14.84 16.84
N ALA A 162 -5.36 -15.16 16.67
CA ALA A 162 -6.31 -15.25 17.78
C ALA A 162 -6.02 -16.42 18.76
N ASP A 163 -5.36 -17.48 18.28
CA ASP A 163 -5.04 -18.67 19.07
C ASP A 163 -3.56 -18.70 19.50
N ASP A 164 -2.73 -17.80 19.00
CA ASP A 164 -1.30 -17.75 19.27
C ASP A 164 -1.01 -17.03 20.60
N ALA A 165 -0.32 -17.70 21.52
CA ALA A 165 -0.05 -17.18 22.87
C ALA A 165 0.78 -15.88 22.90
N ALA A 166 1.53 -15.58 21.83
CA ALA A 166 2.28 -14.33 21.72
C ALA A 166 1.41 -13.16 21.23
N TRP A 167 0.31 -13.44 20.53
CA TRP A 167 -0.57 -12.41 19.97
C TRP A 167 -1.82 -12.16 20.82
N GLN A 168 -2.34 -13.19 21.51
CA GLN A 168 -3.53 -13.10 22.39
C GLN A 168 -3.50 -11.95 23.41
N PRO A 169 -2.35 -11.55 24.02
CA PRO A 169 -2.35 -10.48 25.00
C PRO A 169 -2.55 -9.08 24.43
N LEU A 170 -2.57 -8.92 23.12
CA LEU A 170 -2.77 -7.62 22.48
C LEU A 170 -4.25 -7.25 22.45
N ARG A 171 -4.55 -5.99 22.82
CA ARG A 171 -5.93 -5.47 22.85
C ARG A 171 -6.65 -5.64 21.50
N ALA A 172 -5.99 -5.31 20.39
CA ALA A 172 -6.56 -5.46 19.06
C ALA A 172 -6.94 -6.91 18.72
N ILE A 173 -6.22 -7.91 19.28
CA ILE A 173 -6.57 -9.33 19.09
C ILE A 173 -7.77 -9.70 19.97
N GLU A 174 -7.78 -9.28 21.23
CA GLU A 174 -8.88 -9.53 22.18
C GLU A 174 -10.21 -8.92 21.70
N GLU A 175 -10.15 -7.69 21.15
CA GLU A 175 -11.32 -6.94 20.64
C GLU A 175 -11.74 -7.39 19.23
N GLY A 176 -10.88 -8.11 18.51
CA GLY A 176 -11.14 -8.58 17.16
C GLY A 176 -10.75 -7.57 16.06
N ASP A 177 -10.06 -6.48 16.41
CA ASP A 177 -9.65 -5.40 15.51
C ASP A 177 -8.34 -5.72 14.77
N PHE A 178 -8.33 -6.87 14.11
CA PHE A 178 -7.21 -7.31 13.28
C PHE A 178 -7.72 -7.88 11.95
N TYR A 179 -7.02 -7.54 10.88
CA TYR A 179 -7.46 -7.80 9.51
C TYR A 179 -6.30 -8.28 8.64
N GLU A 180 -6.59 -9.13 7.65
CA GLU A 180 -5.63 -9.46 6.61
C GLU A 180 -5.73 -8.39 5.50
N ILE A 181 -4.58 -7.85 5.08
CA ILE A 181 -4.51 -6.86 4.01
C ILE A 181 -4.80 -7.56 2.69
N PRO A 182 -5.76 -7.07 1.87
CA PRO A 182 -5.97 -7.61 0.53
C PRO A 182 -4.67 -7.59 -0.28
N SER A 183 -4.43 -8.65 -1.06
CA SER A 183 -3.12 -8.86 -1.71
C SER A 183 -3.18 -9.20 -3.20
N MET A 184 -4.32 -8.94 -3.85
CA MET A 184 -4.48 -9.15 -5.28
C MET A 184 -4.60 -7.81 -6.02
N PRO A 185 -3.81 -7.59 -7.07
CA PRO A 185 -2.71 -8.42 -7.57
C PRO A 185 -1.46 -8.40 -6.69
N TYR A 186 -1.31 -7.43 -5.78
CA TYR A 186 -0.25 -7.28 -4.79
C TYR A 186 -0.82 -6.72 -3.49
N ASN A 187 -0.02 -6.69 -2.41
CA ASN A 187 -0.41 -6.08 -1.14
C ASN A 187 -0.89 -4.62 -1.34
N TRP A 188 -2.08 -4.30 -0.82
CA TRP A 188 -2.70 -3.00 -1.08
C TRP A 188 -2.08 -1.82 -0.33
N LEU A 189 -1.23 -2.08 0.67
CA LEU A 189 -0.59 -0.99 1.42
C LEU A 189 0.84 -0.71 0.97
N SER A 190 1.65 -1.72 0.63
CA SER A 190 3.07 -1.43 0.48
C SER A 190 3.93 -2.37 -0.36
N ASN A 191 3.75 -3.65 -0.43
CA ASN A 191 4.76 -4.55 -0.97
C ASN A 191 4.36 -5.16 -2.33
N PRO A 192 4.86 -4.63 -3.46
CA PRO A 192 5.70 -3.43 -3.58
C PRO A 192 4.89 -2.13 -3.48
N PRO A 193 5.48 -0.99 -3.04
CA PRO A 193 4.85 0.32 -3.19
C PRO A 193 4.52 0.56 -4.66
N SER A 194 3.25 0.73 -4.98
CA SER A 194 2.76 0.83 -6.36
C SER A 194 1.34 1.40 -6.38
N LEU A 195 0.71 1.39 -7.54
CA LEU A 195 -0.69 1.81 -7.69
C LEU A 195 -1.67 1.05 -6.76
N ASN A 196 -1.29 -0.12 -6.22
CA ASN A 196 -2.12 -0.84 -5.24
C ASN A 196 -2.37 -0.03 -3.97
N MET A 197 -1.49 0.93 -3.64
CA MET A 197 -1.71 1.86 -2.53
C MET A 197 -3.01 2.66 -2.69
N LEU A 198 -3.47 2.91 -3.92
CA LEU A 198 -4.76 3.55 -4.15
C LEU A 198 -5.91 2.66 -3.63
N LEU A 199 -5.88 1.35 -3.95
CA LEU A 199 -6.83 0.39 -3.36
C LEU A 199 -6.75 0.39 -1.83
N GLY A 200 -5.52 0.46 -1.30
CA GLY A 200 -5.27 0.50 0.14
C GLY A 200 -5.89 1.72 0.83
N ILE A 201 -5.81 2.90 0.22
CA ILE A 201 -6.42 4.14 0.73
C ILE A 201 -7.94 3.98 0.81
N TRP A 202 -8.57 3.52 -0.28
CA TRP A 202 -10.01 3.31 -0.32
C TRP A 202 -10.45 2.24 0.70
N TRP A 203 -9.78 1.10 0.72
CA TRP A 203 -10.09 -0.01 1.63
C TRP A 203 -9.93 0.38 3.10
N LEU A 204 -8.77 0.92 3.47
CA LEU A 204 -8.47 1.22 4.86
C LEU A 204 -9.35 2.36 5.40
N GLY A 205 -9.68 3.32 4.54
CA GLY A 205 -10.63 4.37 4.87
C GLY A 205 -12.02 3.82 5.18
N ASN A 206 -12.57 2.99 4.31
CA ASN A 206 -13.87 2.35 4.50
C ASN A 206 -13.88 1.42 5.72
N LEU A 207 -12.77 0.71 6.00
CA LEU A 207 -12.65 -0.16 7.16
C LEU A 207 -12.62 0.61 8.48
N LEU A 208 -11.78 1.65 8.58
CA LEU A 208 -11.48 2.30 9.86
C LEU A 208 -12.34 3.54 10.14
N TYR A 209 -12.77 4.24 9.09
CA TYR A 209 -13.52 5.49 9.18
C TYR A 209 -14.70 5.52 8.22
N PRO A 210 -15.64 4.54 8.29
CA PRO A 210 -16.76 4.45 7.37
C PRO A 210 -17.64 5.71 7.34
N GLN A 211 -17.65 6.51 8.41
CA GLN A 211 -18.37 7.78 8.46
C GLN A 211 -17.83 8.86 7.52
N TYR A 212 -16.56 8.73 7.08
CA TYR A 212 -15.90 9.63 6.11
C TYR A 212 -15.67 8.97 4.76
N TYR A 213 -15.77 7.63 4.69
CA TYR A 213 -15.49 6.80 3.52
C TYR A 213 -16.69 5.86 3.24
N ASP A 214 -17.87 6.49 3.05
CA ASP A 214 -19.14 5.79 2.86
C ASP A 214 -19.36 5.41 1.39
N TYR A 215 -18.95 4.19 1.03
CA TYR A 215 -19.16 3.58 -0.29
C TYR A 215 -19.08 2.06 -0.21
N ASP A 216 -19.62 1.38 -1.24
CA ASP A 216 -19.47 -0.07 -1.40
C ASP A 216 -18.05 -0.39 -1.86
N MET A 217 -17.29 -1.10 -1.01
CA MET A 217 -15.89 -1.43 -1.31
C MET A 217 -15.78 -2.49 -2.42
N VAL A 218 -16.80 -3.32 -2.64
CA VAL A 218 -16.84 -4.27 -3.77
C VAL A 218 -16.92 -3.51 -5.09
N GLU A 219 -17.86 -2.57 -5.20
CA GLU A 219 -18.03 -1.72 -6.38
C GLU A 219 -16.77 -0.87 -6.63
N LYS A 220 -16.19 -0.30 -5.57
CA LYS A 220 -14.96 0.49 -5.68
C LYS A 220 -13.77 -0.35 -6.15
N THR A 221 -13.63 -1.57 -5.68
CA THR A 221 -12.60 -2.50 -6.14
C THR A 221 -12.76 -2.81 -7.64
N GLN A 222 -14.00 -3.09 -8.09
CA GLN A 222 -14.32 -3.33 -9.50
C GLN A 222 -13.97 -2.11 -10.38
N GLU A 223 -14.35 -0.90 -9.94
CA GLU A 223 -14.03 0.36 -10.64
C GLU A 223 -12.52 0.52 -10.84
N ILE A 224 -11.72 0.33 -9.78
CA ILE A 224 -10.27 0.50 -9.83
C ILE A 224 -9.62 -0.58 -10.71
N PHE A 225 -10.10 -1.83 -10.64
CA PHE A 225 -9.60 -2.90 -11.49
C PHE A 225 -9.89 -2.63 -12.98
N GLN A 226 -11.09 -2.16 -13.30
CA GLN A 226 -11.42 -1.76 -14.66
C GLN A 226 -10.55 -0.59 -15.12
N LEU A 227 -10.37 0.42 -14.25
CA LEU A 227 -9.61 1.62 -14.60
C LEU A 227 -8.12 1.32 -14.84
N PHE A 228 -7.45 0.56 -13.97
CA PHE A 228 -5.99 0.41 -14.03
C PHE A 228 -5.51 -0.83 -14.77
N TRP A 229 -6.31 -1.89 -14.81
CA TRP A 229 -5.92 -3.16 -15.44
C TRP A 229 -6.80 -3.55 -16.64
N ASP A 230 -7.82 -2.74 -16.98
CA ASP A 230 -8.81 -3.10 -18.01
C ASP A 230 -9.40 -4.50 -17.78
N TYR A 231 -9.64 -4.81 -16.49
CA TYR A 231 -10.12 -6.11 -16.03
C TYR A 231 -11.53 -5.98 -15.44
N ASP A 232 -12.47 -6.68 -16.03
CA ASP A 232 -13.88 -6.74 -15.58
C ASP A 232 -13.99 -7.72 -14.40
N LEU A 233 -13.61 -7.20 -13.22
CA LEU A 233 -13.63 -7.96 -11.97
C LEU A 233 -15.07 -8.24 -11.56
N SER A 234 -15.43 -9.51 -11.37
CA SER A 234 -16.75 -9.85 -10.84
C SER A 234 -16.92 -9.45 -9.37
N GLY A 235 -18.16 -9.18 -8.96
CA GLY A 235 -18.44 -8.89 -7.55
C GLY A 235 -18.10 -10.05 -6.61
N GLU A 236 -18.09 -11.30 -7.10
CA GLU A 236 -17.66 -12.48 -6.32
C GLU A 236 -16.14 -12.47 -6.09
N GLU A 237 -15.36 -12.22 -7.13
CA GLU A 237 -13.89 -12.08 -7.00
C GLU A 237 -13.51 -10.93 -6.06
N ALA A 238 -14.17 -9.78 -6.17
CA ALA A 238 -13.96 -8.65 -5.28
C ALA A 238 -14.28 -9.02 -3.80
N ARG A 239 -15.40 -9.70 -3.54
CA ARG A 239 -15.74 -10.20 -2.19
C ARG A 239 -14.71 -11.20 -1.67
N GLN A 240 -14.19 -12.08 -2.52
CA GLN A 240 -13.14 -13.03 -2.12
C GLN A 240 -11.84 -12.32 -1.73
N MET A 241 -11.46 -11.26 -2.46
CA MET A 241 -10.29 -10.44 -2.10
C MET A 241 -10.45 -9.76 -0.73
N LEU A 242 -11.68 -9.41 -0.35
CA LEU A 242 -12.01 -8.68 0.87
C LEU A 242 -12.40 -9.60 2.04
N ALA A 243 -12.43 -10.93 1.87
CA ALA A 243 -13.04 -11.86 2.83
C ALA A 243 -12.47 -11.78 4.27
N ASN A 244 -11.16 -11.51 4.41
CA ASN A 244 -10.49 -11.36 5.71
C ASN A 244 -10.20 -9.89 6.08
N SER A 245 -10.78 -8.97 5.31
CA SER A 245 -10.39 -7.56 5.25
C SER A 245 -11.58 -6.61 5.46
N THR A 246 -12.65 -7.11 6.08
CA THR A 246 -13.86 -6.35 6.43
C THR A 246 -14.09 -6.41 7.94
N LEU A 247 -14.88 -5.48 8.45
CA LEU A 247 -15.33 -5.53 9.85
C LEU A 247 -15.93 -6.91 10.14
N LYS A 248 -15.51 -7.50 11.24
CA LYS A 248 -16.08 -8.77 11.71
C LYS A 248 -17.46 -8.48 12.27
N ASP A 249 -18.44 -9.30 11.92
CA ASP A 249 -19.74 -9.22 12.56
C ASP A 249 -19.53 -9.37 14.07
N THR A 250 -19.95 -8.36 14.83
CA THR A 250 -19.92 -8.45 16.30
C THR A 250 -20.83 -9.62 16.72
N PRO A 251 -20.38 -10.57 17.53
CA PRO A 251 -21.13 -11.75 17.93
C PRO A 251 -22.41 -11.41 18.70
#